data_562c540d3cc12f185d6a242076acceb3
#
_entry.id   562c540d3cc12f185d6a242076acceb3
#
_cell.length_a   1.000
_cell.length_b   1.000
_cell.length_c   1.000
_cell.angle_alpha   90.00
_cell.angle_beta   90.00
_cell.angle_gamma   90.00
#
_symmetry.space_group_name_H-M   'P 1'
#
loop_
_entity.id
_entity.type
_entity.pdbx_description
1 polymer ?
#
loop_
_entity_poly.entity_id
_entity_poly.type
_entity_poly.pdbx_seq_one_letter_code
_entity_poly.pdbx_strand_id
1 'polypeptide(L)'
;MNFLRHIMAISTIGLGNISCATTADVTSNRSPAILLNVDKAELREAIRIFVRKDAGHFVIADPDAFSISPDMMARRRATDFQLRSRSLPAANLHYRLLSDGKNCWLVRHETDLESPIAVEILLPESARCAPYRN
;
A
#
# COMPACT_ATOMS: atom_id res chain seq x y z
N MET A 1 -43.02 63.06 -18.82
CA MET A 1 -42.70 61.99 -19.79
C MET A 1 -41.50 61.24 -19.26
N ASN A 2 -41.80 60.13 -18.66
CA ASN A 2 -40.79 59.32 -17.92
C ASN A 2 -40.46 58.06 -18.70
N PHE A 3 -39.23 57.93 -19.16
CA PHE A 3 -38.72 56.69 -19.73
C PHE A 3 -38.00 55.90 -18.64
N LEU A 4 -38.68 54.86 -18.18
CA LEU A 4 -38.10 53.85 -17.33
C LEU A 4 -37.22 52.91 -18.15
N ARG A 5 -35.92 52.95 -17.96
CA ARG A 5 -34.99 51.94 -18.48
C ARG A 5 -34.84 50.81 -17.46
N HIS A 6 -35.37 49.67 -17.83
CA HIS A 6 -35.13 48.43 -17.13
C HIS A 6 -33.74 47.94 -17.49
N ILE A 7 -32.87 47.86 -16.48
CA ILE A 7 -31.58 47.17 -16.61
C ILE A 7 -31.79 45.72 -16.17
N MET A 8 -31.77 44.81 -17.14
CA MET A 8 -31.71 43.38 -16.87
C MET A 8 -30.32 43.04 -16.41
N ALA A 9 -30.20 42.65 -15.16
CA ALA A 9 -29.00 42.02 -14.65
C ALA A 9 -28.98 40.55 -15.10
N ILE A 10 -28.04 40.20 -15.96
CA ILE A 10 -27.76 38.81 -16.36
C ILE A 10 -26.89 38.23 -15.28
N SER A 11 -27.42 37.37 -14.45
CA SER A 11 -26.67 36.53 -13.52
C SER A 11 -25.99 35.42 -14.31
N THR A 12 -24.72 35.53 -14.52
CA THR A 12 -23.88 34.42 -15.00
C THR A 12 -23.66 33.44 -13.84
N ILE A 13 -24.37 32.34 -13.89
CA ILE A 13 -24.12 31.20 -13.01
C ILE A 13 -22.79 30.57 -13.45
N GLY A 14 -21.75 30.83 -12.68
CA GLY A 14 -20.48 30.14 -12.84
C GLY A 14 -20.65 28.65 -12.55
N LEU A 15 -20.58 27.84 -13.59
CA LEU A 15 -20.43 26.39 -13.46
C LEU A 15 -19.07 26.12 -12.81
N GLY A 16 -19.10 25.89 -11.50
CA GLY A 16 -17.95 25.38 -10.77
C GLY A 16 -17.57 24.03 -11.34
N ASN A 17 -16.41 23.93 -11.96
CA ASN A 17 -15.81 22.67 -12.30
C ASN A 17 -15.52 21.93 -11.00
N ILE A 18 -16.40 21.01 -10.64
CA ILE A 18 -16.12 20.02 -9.62
C ILE A 18 -15.09 19.08 -10.23
N SER A 19 -13.82 19.37 -10.03
CA SER A 19 -12.73 18.44 -10.28
C SER A 19 -12.92 17.28 -9.33
N CYS A 20 -13.53 16.21 -9.79
CA CYS A 20 -13.44 14.93 -9.13
C CYS A 20 -11.97 14.51 -9.19
N ALA A 21 -11.22 14.81 -8.12
CA ALA A 21 -9.92 14.20 -7.91
C ALA A 21 -10.17 12.71 -7.73
N THR A 22 -9.95 11.94 -8.79
CA THR A 22 -9.98 10.49 -8.73
C THR A 22 -8.85 10.04 -7.81
N THR A 23 -9.18 9.27 -6.79
CA THR A 23 -8.26 8.66 -5.82
C THR A 23 -7.20 7.77 -6.46
N ALA A 24 -7.21 7.58 -7.77
CA ALA A 24 -6.23 6.84 -8.56
C ALA A 24 -4.84 7.52 -8.62
N ASP A 25 -4.75 8.83 -8.42
CA ASP A 25 -3.49 9.56 -8.59
C ASP A 25 -2.52 9.45 -7.40
N VAL A 26 -2.98 9.03 -6.22
CA VAL A 26 -2.14 8.96 -5.03
C VAL A 26 -1.16 7.79 -5.08
N THR A 27 -1.45 6.75 -5.85
CA THR A 27 -0.59 5.57 -5.98
C THR A 27 0.42 5.67 -7.11
N SER A 28 0.25 6.62 -8.05
CA SER A 28 1.11 6.74 -9.24
C SER A 28 2.52 7.24 -8.94
N ASN A 29 2.75 7.89 -7.79
CA ASN A 29 4.05 8.46 -7.43
C ASN A 29 4.91 7.53 -6.57
N ARG A 30 4.45 6.33 -6.30
CA ARG A 30 5.20 5.36 -5.49
C ARG A 30 5.99 4.42 -6.38
N SER A 31 7.25 4.23 -6.05
CA SER A 31 8.15 3.29 -6.75
C SER A 31 8.64 2.20 -5.81
N PRO A 32 9.01 1.02 -6.34
CA PRO A 32 9.64 -0.01 -5.55
C PRO A 32 10.85 0.52 -4.79
N ALA A 33 11.00 0.13 -3.54
CA ALA A 33 12.01 0.64 -2.64
C ALA A 33 12.65 -0.46 -1.81
N ILE A 34 13.82 -0.18 -1.25
CA ILE A 34 14.48 -1.00 -0.24
C ILE A 34 14.51 -0.23 1.09
N LEU A 35 14.58 -0.96 2.19
CA LEU A 35 14.64 -0.41 3.53
C LEU A 35 16.09 -0.30 4.00
N LEU A 36 16.57 0.93 4.24
CA LEU A 36 17.96 1.18 4.60
C LEU A 36 18.28 0.86 6.07
N ASN A 37 17.29 0.88 6.94
CA ASN A 37 17.44 0.71 8.38
C ASN A 37 16.56 -0.43 8.92
N VAL A 38 16.55 -1.54 8.22
CA VAL A 38 15.76 -2.74 8.57
C VAL A 38 16.15 -3.34 9.94
N ASP A 39 17.33 -3.03 10.45
CA ASP A 39 17.83 -3.44 11.76
C ASP A 39 17.07 -2.84 12.94
N LYS A 40 16.36 -1.72 12.73
CA LYS A 40 15.57 -1.12 13.80
C LYS A 40 14.43 -2.05 14.25
N ALA A 41 14.43 -2.37 15.53
CA ALA A 41 13.45 -3.26 16.14
C ALA A 41 12.01 -2.79 15.94
N GLU A 42 11.76 -1.48 16.00
CA GLU A 42 10.45 -0.88 15.75
C GLU A 42 9.91 -1.17 14.36
N LEU A 43 10.75 -1.05 13.33
CA LEU A 43 10.37 -1.32 11.95
C LEU A 43 10.11 -2.82 11.72
N ARG A 44 10.96 -3.66 12.27
CA ARG A 44 10.81 -5.12 12.17
C ARG A 44 9.51 -5.57 12.80
N GLU A 45 9.19 -5.01 13.96
CA GLU A 45 7.95 -5.34 14.66
C GLU A 45 6.72 -4.81 13.91
N ALA A 46 6.77 -3.60 13.38
CA ALA A 46 5.68 -3.03 12.59
C ALA A 46 5.37 -3.91 11.35
N ILE A 47 6.40 -4.37 10.65
CA ILE A 47 6.25 -5.28 9.51
C ILE A 47 5.65 -6.62 9.94
N ARG A 48 6.13 -7.20 11.03
CA ARG A 48 5.62 -8.47 11.55
C ARG A 48 4.16 -8.37 12.00
N ILE A 49 3.81 -7.29 12.69
CA ILE A 49 2.43 -7.04 13.13
C ILE A 49 1.51 -6.93 11.93
N PHE A 50 1.90 -6.17 10.93
CA PHE A 50 1.10 -6.02 9.71
C PHE A 50 0.88 -7.34 9.00
N VAL A 51 1.95 -8.09 8.74
CA VAL A 51 1.85 -9.40 8.07
C VAL A 51 1.00 -10.37 8.88
N ARG A 52 1.13 -10.35 10.21
CA ARG A 52 0.34 -11.21 11.10
C ARG A 52 -1.15 -10.84 11.10
N LYS A 53 -1.48 -9.56 11.05
CA LYS A 53 -2.87 -9.10 10.93
C LYS A 53 -3.48 -9.44 9.58
N ASP A 54 -2.70 -9.31 8.51
CA ASP A 54 -3.15 -9.57 7.16
C ASP A 54 -3.26 -11.06 6.85
N ALA A 55 -2.26 -11.83 7.24
CA ALA A 55 -2.10 -13.23 6.82
C ALA A 55 -2.34 -14.27 7.93
N GLY A 56 -2.48 -13.84 9.19
CA GLY A 56 -2.70 -14.71 10.33
C GLY A 56 -1.44 -15.11 11.11
N HIS A 57 -1.63 -15.76 12.25
CA HIS A 57 -0.56 -16.06 13.22
C HIS A 57 0.48 -17.08 12.76
N PHE A 58 0.16 -17.88 11.76
CA PHE A 58 1.05 -18.93 11.26
C PHE A 58 1.96 -18.49 10.11
N VAL A 59 2.10 -17.19 9.91
CA VAL A 59 2.92 -16.63 8.84
C VAL A 59 4.26 -16.16 9.38
N ILE A 60 5.30 -16.54 8.67
CA ILE A 60 6.67 -16.07 8.95
C ILE A 60 7.00 -14.97 7.96
N ALA A 61 7.23 -13.78 8.49
CA ALA A 61 7.78 -12.66 7.74
C ALA A 61 9.26 -12.51 8.04
N ASP A 62 10.05 -12.30 7.00
CA ASP A 62 11.47 -11.94 7.12
C ASP A 62 11.69 -10.50 6.65
N PRO A 63 11.66 -9.52 7.58
CA PRO A 63 11.86 -8.12 7.22
C PRO A 63 13.24 -7.83 6.59
N ASP A 64 14.23 -8.67 6.84
CA ASP A 64 15.60 -8.49 6.29
C ASP A 64 15.61 -8.56 4.75
N ALA A 65 14.63 -9.23 4.15
CA ALA A 65 14.47 -9.27 2.71
C ALA A 65 14.37 -7.86 2.09
N PHE A 66 13.76 -6.91 2.80
CA PHE A 66 13.61 -5.53 2.32
C PHE A 66 14.91 -4.72 2.31
N SER A 67 16.00 -5.24 2.87
CA SER A 67 17.31 -4.57 2.77
C SER A 67 17.95 -4.68 1.39
N ILE A 68 17.55 -5.70 0.62
CA ILE A 68 18.14 -6.01 -0.68
C ILE A 68 17.13 -6.07 -1.82
N SER A 69 15.85 -6.23 -1.51
CA SER A 69 14.77 -6.39 -2.49
C SER A 69 13.54 -5.61 -2.06
N PRO A 70 12.77 -5.06 -3.01
CA PRO A 70 11.48 -4.48 -2.68
C PRO A 70 10.42 -5.53 -2.34
N ASP A 71 10.68 -6.78 -2.60
CA ASP A 71 9.71 -7.87 -2.44
C ASP A 71 10.11 -8.80 -1.30
N MET A 72 9.10 -9.15 -0.50
CA MET A 72 9.21 -10.16 0.55
C MET A 72 8.12 -11.21 0.35
N MET A 73 8.52 -12.47 0.46
CA MET A 73 7.58 -13.58 0.45
C MET A 73 7.35 -14.07 1.87
N ALA A 74 6.12 -13.97 2.35
CA ALA A 74 5.73 -14.54 3.63
C ALA A 74 5.23 -15.97 3.44
N ARG A 75 5.76 -16.88 4.25
CA ARG A 75 5.43 -18.31 4.19
C ARG A 75 4.43 -18.64 5.30
N ARG A 76 3.37 -19.31 4.96
CA ARG A 76 2.50 -19.95 5.96
C ARG A 76 3.17 -21.22 6.49
N ARG A 77 3.24 -21.33 7.81
CA ARG A 77 3.53 -22.64 8.43
C ARG A 77 2.35 -23.57 8.16
N ALA A 78 2.63 -24.76 7.63
CA ALA A 78 1.64 -25.81 7.60
C ALA A 78 1.27 -26.16 9.04
N THR A 79 -0.02 -26.20 9.34
CA THR A 79 -0.51 -26.74 10.63
C THR A 79 -0.32 -28.25 10.63
N ASP A 80 -0.21 -28.87 11.82
CA ASP A 80 -0.14 -30.33 11.91
C ASP A 80 -1.32 -31.03 11.24
N PHE A 81 -2.48 -30.40 11.24
CA PHE A 81 -3.65 -30.90 10.52
C PHE A 81 -3.45 -30.90 9.00
N GLN A 82 -2.87 -29.83 8.44
CA GLN A 82 -2.60 -29.74 7.00
C GLN A 82 -1.53 -30.75 6.57
N LEU A 83 -0.52 -30.97 7.39
CA LEU A 83 0.51 -31.97 7.13
C LEU A 83 -0.06 -33.39 7.14
N ARG A 84 -1.01 -33.68 8.04
CA ARG A 84 -1.66 -35.00 8.14
C ARG A 84 -2.68 -35.23 7.05
N SER A 85 -3.40 -34.20 6.61
CA SER A 85 -4.47 -34.31 5.62
C SER A 85 -3.99 -34.25 4.17
N ARG A 86 -2.69 -34.08 3.93
CA ARG A 86 -2.10 -33.84 2.59
C ARG A 86 -2.78 -32.70 1.82
N SER A 87 -3.41 -31.77 2.52
CA SER A 87 -3.96 -30.57 1.88
C SER A 87 -2.82 -29.73 1.30
N LEU A 88 -3.10 -29.06 0.16
CA LEU A 88 -2.14 -28.21 -0.53
C LEU A 88 -1.55 -27.18 0.44
N PRO A 89 -0.23 -26.92 0.39
CA PRO A 89 0.37 -25.88 1.18
C PRO A 89 -0.34 -24.56 0.88
N ALA A 90 -0.65 -23.81 1.92
CA ALA A 90 -1.26 -22.50 1.78
C ALA A 90 -0.37 -21.61 0.90
N ALA A 91 -0.98 -20.88 -0.03
CA ALA A 91 -0.27 -20.00 -0.95
C ALA A 91 0.66 -19.03 -0.20
N ASN A 92 1.85 -18.83 -0.74
CA ASN A 92 2.75 -17.80 -0.26
C ASN A 92 2.13 -16.43 -0.55
N LEU A 93 2.30 -15.50 0.40
CA LEU A 93 1.83 -14.13 0.26
C LEU A 93 3.00 -13.22 -0.10
N HIS A 94 2.79 -12.37 -1.08
CA HIS A 94 3.78 -11.40 -1.53
C HIS A 94 3.50 -10.03 -0.95
N TYR A 95 4.55 -9.41 -0.42
CA TYR A 95 4.53 -8.04 0.05
C TYR A 95 5.57 -7.22 -0.70
N ARG A 96 5.24 -5.99 -0.99
CA ARG A 96 6.13 -5.07 -1.69
C ARG A 96 6.30 -3.79 -0.89
N LEU A 97 7.54 -3.32 -0.81
CA LEU A 97 7.87 -2.02 -0.24
C LEU A 97 7.88 -0.97 -1.35
N LEU A 98 7.14 0.10 -1.12
CA LEU A 98 7.04 1.25 -2.01
C LEU A 98 7.47 2.51 -1.28
N SER A 99 7.99 3.47 -2.03
CA SER A 99 8.30 4.80 -1.52
C SER A 99 7.85 5.89 -2.49
N ASP A 100 7.39 6.98 -1.92
CA ASP A 100 7.08 8.22 -2.65
C ASP A 100 8.22 9.26 -2.56
N GLY A 101 9.36 8.89 -1.99
CA GLY A 101 10.50 9.76 -1.72
C GLY A 101 10.55 10.32 -0.30
N LYS A 102 9.44 10.27 0.46
CA LYS A 102 9.35 10.70 1.87
C LYS A 102 8.95 9.57 2.80
N ASN A 103 7.96 8.80 2.38
CA ASN A 103 7.33 7.76 3.19
C ASN A 103 7.60 6.39 2.59
N CYS A 104 7.58 5.39 3.47
CA CYS A 104 7.69 3.99 3.12
C CYS A 104 6.35 3.30 3.33
N TRP A 105 5.90 2.57 2.32
CA TRP A 105 4.62 1.87 2.32
C TRP A 105 4.84 0.38 2.15
N LEU A 106 4.20 -0.41 2.97
CA LEU A 106 4.17 -1.86 2.81
C LEU A 106 2.82 -2.27 2.23
N VAL A 107 2.85 -2.92 1.08
CA VAL A 107 1.65 -3.29 0.32
C VAL A 107 1.63 -4.80 0.12
N ARG A 108 0.48 -5.43 0.35
CA ARG A 108 0.28 -6.81 -0.07
C ARG A 108 0.06 -6.84 -1.58
N HIS A 109 0.89 -7.59 -2.28
CA HIS A 109 0.78 -7.79 -3.71
C HIS A 109 0.17 -9.17 -4.01
N GLU A 110 -1.07 -9.17 -4.43
CA GLU A 110 -1.74 -10.40 -4.89
C GLU A 110 -1.71 -10.45 -6.40
N THR A 111 -1.11 -11.51 -6.92
CA THR A 111 -0.96 -11.71 -8.37
C THR A 111 -2.14 -12.45 -9.01
N ASP A 112 -2.98 -13.12 -8.22
CA ASP A 112 -3.94 -14.09 -8.73
C ASP A 112 -5.42 -13.74 -8.50
N LEU A 113 -5.74 -12.55 -8.03
CA LEU A 113 -7.13 -12.16 -7.80
C LEU A 113 -7.63 -11.21 -8.89
N GLU A 114 -8.81 -11.51 -9.43
CA GLU A 114 -9.56 -10.63 -10.34
C GLU A 114 -9.90 -9.27 -9.71
N SER A 115 -9.77 -9.15 -8.41
CA SER A 115 -9.97 -7.93 -7.66
C SER A 115 -8.88 -7.80 -6.59
N PRO A 116 -7.78 -7.08 -6.86
CA PRO A 116 -6.74 -6.88 -5.85
C PRO A 116 -7.28 -6.03 -4.72
N ILE A 117 -7.54 -6.66 -3.58
CA ILE A 117 -7.72 -5.93 -2.33
C ILE A 117 -6.33 -5.46 -1.91
N ALA A 118 -6.00 -4.24 -2.28
CA ALA A 118 -4.75 -3.63 -1.84
C ALA A 118 -4.84 -3.36 -0.33
N VAL A 119 -4.21 -4.21 0.46
CA VAL A 119 -3.99 -3.94 1.87
C VAL A 119 -2.63 -3.29 1.99
N GLU A 120 -2.60 -2.08 2.54
CA GLU A 120 -1.37 -1.31 2.69
C GLU A 120 -1.27 -0.65 4.06
N ILE A 121 -0.05 -0.43 4.53
CA ILE A 121 0.24 0.41 5.68
C ILE A 121 1.36 1.39 5.38
N LEU A 122 1.30 2.54 6.03
CA LEU A 122 2.41 3.46 6.16
C LEU A 122 3.33 2.95 7.26
N LEU A 123 4.62 2.76 6.96
CA LEU A 123 5.61 2.44 7.98
C LEU A 123 5.88 3.64 8.91
N PRO A 124 6.38 3.40 10.14
CA PRO A 124 6.75 4.48 11.05
C PRO A 124 7.65 5.53 10.41
N GLU A 125 7.60 6.77 10.89
CA GLU A 125 8.42 7.88 10.38
C GLU A 125 9.93 7.62 10.47
N SER A 126 10.36 6.72 11.36
CA SER A 126 11.74 6.28 11.47
C SER A 126 12.22 5.43 10.30
N ALA A 127 11.31 4.94 9.47
CA ALA A 127 11.66 4.15 8.29
C ALA A 127 12.37 5.00 7.23
N ARG A 128 13.51 4.50 6.76
CA ARG A 128 14.28 5.10 5.66
C ARG A 128 14.29 4.17 4.47
N CYS A 129 13.70 4.62 3.38
CA CYS A 129 13.65 3.89 2.12
C CYS A 129 14.45 4.61 1.06
N ALA A 130 15.06 3.82 0.18
CA ALA A 130 15.66 4.29 -1.05
C ALA A 130 14.99 3.64 -2.26
N PRO A 131 14.90 4.32 -3.42
CA PRO A 131 14.39 3.71 -4.63
C PRO A 131 15.23 2.47 -4.98
N TYR A 132 14.54 1.39 -5.31
CA TYR A 132 15.20 0.20 -5.83
C TYR A 132 15.61 0.44 -7.28
N ARG A 133 16.88 0.23 -7.56
CA ARG A 133 17.44 0.30 -8.92
C ARG A 133 18.00 -1.07 -9.28
N ASN A 134 17.48 -1.63 -10.34
CA ASN A 134 18.06 -2.82 -10.98
C ASN A 134 19.39 -2.49 -11.64
#